data_3349e7bbe23948aa82e146b2a05b4d31
#
_entry.id   3349e7bbe23948aa82e146b2a05b4d31
#
_cell.length_a   1.000
_cell.length_b   1.000
_cell.length_c   1.000
_cell.angle_alpha   90.00
_cell.angle_beta   90.00
_cell.angle_gamma   90.00
#
_symmetry.space_group_name_H-M   'P 1'
#
loop_
_entity.id
_entity.type
_entity.pdbx_description
1 polymer ?
#
loop_
_entity_poly.entity_id
_entity_poly.type
_entity_poly.pdbx_seq_one_letter_code
_entity_poly.pdbx_strand_id
1 'polypeptide(L)'
;MVCMTQYTSEQERMLAGELYVAADPELGAANMRKRRLVHAINTMDYDRLDERMALFRELFAELGEGSFIEAPFNCDYGSNTRIGRNFYANMDCIFLDVAPITIGDNVFFGPRVGLYTPYHPIDAEVRNEAMEGGLPITIGSDVWFGGNVIVCPGVTIGDDVVIGAGSVVTKDIPSHSVAVGNPCRVIREIGERDREYWQ
;
A
#
# COMPACT_ATOMS: atom_id res chain seq x y z
N MET A 1 21.48 -28.48 -6.60
CA MET A 1 21.75 -27.65 -7.80
C MET A 1 20.85 -26.44 -7.67
N VAL A 2 21.35 -25.37 -7.05
CA VAL A 2 20.62 -24.12 -6.86
C VAL A 2 20.51 -23.50 -8.25
N CYS A 3 19.27 -23.28 -8.73
CA CYS A 3 19.01 -22.58 -9.96
C CYS A 3 19.61 -21.17 -9.80
N MET A 4 20.68 -20.86 -10.54
CA MET A 4 21.26 -19.51 -10.52
C MET A 4 20.19 -18.54 -11.02
N THR A 5 19.81 -17.63 -10.15
CA THR A 5 18.77 -16.65 -10.36
C THR A 5 19.09 -15.76 -11.56
N GLN A 6 18.07 -15.54 -12.38
CA GLN A 6 18.05 -14.77 -13.63
C GLN A 6 18.17 -13.25 -13.38
N TYR A 7 18.34 -12.81 -12.12
CA TYR A 7 18.32 -11.42 -11.71
C TYR A 7 19.74 -10.88 -11.50
N THR A 8 20.00 -9.67 -11.99
CA THR A 8 21.31 -9.02 -12.00
C THR A 8 21.51 -8.02 -10.87
N SER A 9 20.40 -7.56 -10.22
CA SER A 9 20.46 -6.63 -9.08
C SER A 9 19.52 -7.03 -7.95
N GLU A 10 19.76 -6.50 -6.76
CA GLU A 10 18.88 -6.67 -5.60
C GLU A 10 17.51 -6.00 -5.84
N GLN A 11 17.45 -4.93 -6.64
CA GLN A 11 16.19 -4.31 -7.04
C GLN A 11 15.34 -5.23 -7.93
N GLU A 12 15.97 -5.91 -8.90
CA GLU A 12 15.27 -6.90 -9.73
C GLU A 12 14.72 -8.06 -8.90
N ARG A 13 15.51 -8.54 -7.93
CA ARG A 13 15.07 -9.60 -7.00
C ARG A 13 13.90 -9.14 -6.15
N MET A 14 14.00 -7.97 -5.56
CA MET A 14 12.95 -7.34 -4.76
C MET A 14 11.62 -7.28 -5.53
N LEU A 15 11.65 -6.74 -6.75
CA LEU A 15 10.45 -6.58 -7.59
C LEU A 15 9.89 -7.90 -8.11
N ALA A 16 10.74 -8.94 -8.20
CA ALA A 16 10.33 -10.30 -8.58
C ALA A 16 9.75 -11.12 -7.41
N GLY A 17 9.74 -10.57 -6.18
CA GLY A 17 9.27 -11.27 -4.99
C GLY A 17 10.25 -12.30 -4.43
N GLU A 18 11.52 -12.26 -4.87
CA GLU A 18 12.61 -13.08 -4.31
C GLU A 18 13.17 -12.44 -3.03
N LEU A 19 13.83 -13.25 -2.21
CA LEU A 19 14.59 -12.69 -1.08
C LEU A 19 15.76 -11.85 -1.61
N TYR A 20 15.93 -10.68 -1.05
CA TYR A 20 16.96 -9.71 -1.44
C TYR A 20 17.64 -9.09 -0.20
N VAL A 21 18.77 -8.43 -0.41
CA VAL A 21 19.51 -7.71 0.64
C VAL A 21 19.06 -6.26 0.66
N ALA A 22 18.28 -5.87 1.66
CA ALA A 22 17.71 -4.52 1.77
C ALA A 22 18.75 -3.39 1.91
N ALA A 23 19.96 -3.70 2.37
CA ALA A 23 21.07 -2.76 2.55
C ALA A 23 21.87 -2.46 1.27
N ASP A 24 21.36 -2.83 0.09
CA ASP A 24 21.99 -2.59 -1.21
C ASP A 24 22.12 -1.09 -1.53
N PRO A 25 23.23 -0.62 -2.11
CA PRO A 25 23.45 0.80 -2.42
C PRO A 25 22.46 1.38 -3.44
N GLU A 26 22.00 0.60 -4.44
CA GLU A 26 21.02 1.05 -5.44
C GLU A 26 19.66 1.28 -4.78
N LEU A 27 19.21 0.34 -3.95
CA LEU A 27 18.01 0.47 -3.14
C LEU A 27 18.12 1.65 -2.17
N GLY A 28 19.31 1.88 -1.59
CA GLY A 28 19.61 3.03 -0.76
C GLY A 28 19.43 4.36 -1.50
N ALA A 29 19.85 4.45 -2.76
CA ALA A 29 19.69 5.65 -3.59
C ALA A 29 18.22 5.93 -3.92
N ALA A 30 17.45 4.90 -4.27
CA ALA A 30 16.01 5.01 -4.51
C ALA A 30 15.26 5.48 -3.25
N ASN A 31 15.62 4.92 -2.09
CA ASN A 31 15.06 5.32 -0.80
C ASN A 31 15.40 6.80 -0.46
N MET A 32 16.61 7.30 -0.80
CA MET A 32 16.96 8.71 -0.60
C MET A 32 16.12 9.65 -1.47
N ARG A 33 15.79 9.28 -2.72
CA ARG A 33 14.86 10.05 -3.56
C ARG A 33 13.51 10.19 -2.86
N LYS A 34 12.94 9.08 -2.40
CA LYS A 34 11.68 9.04 -1.66
C LYS A 34 11.72 9.92 -0.42
N ARG A 35 12.78 9.82 0.39
CA ARG A 35 12.90 10.61 1.64
C ARG A 35 12.83 12.12 1.39
N ARG A 36 13.42 12.60 0.29
CA ARG A 36 13.35 14.02 -0.09
C ARG A 36 11.93 14.44 -0.45
N LEU A 37 11.22 13.63 -1.27
CA LEU A 37 9.85 13.91 -1.68
C LEU A 37 8.88 13.86 -0.49
N VAL A 38 8.95 12.83 0.33
CA VAL A 38 8.10 12.68 1.52
C VAL A 38 8.36 13.79 2.53
N HIS A 39 9.62 14.19 2.73
CA HIS A 39 9.93 15.35 3.58
C HIS A 39 9.29 16.64 3.05
N ALA A 40 9.44 16.91 1.75
CA ALA A 40 8.83 18.09 1.13
C ALA A 40 7.29 18.08 1.21
N ILE A 41 6.65 16.94 0.96
CA ILE A 41 5.21 16.74 1.11
C ILE A 41 4.76 17.05 2.54
N ASN A 42 5.42 16.46 3.53
CA ASN A 42 4.97 16.49 4.93
C ASN A 42 5.28 17.80 5.65
N THR A 43 6.18 18.64 5.11
CA THR A 43 6.56 19.94 5.68
C THR A 43 6.01 21.14 4.90
N MET A 44 5.29 20.89 3.79
CA MET A 44 4.69 21.93 2.97
C MET A 44 3.49 22.57 3.67
N ASP A 45 3.34 23.89 3.56
CA ASP A 45 2.21 24.64 4.10
C ASP A 45 0.88 24.13 3.51
N TYR A 46 -0.18 24.18 4.33
CA TYR A 46 -1.48 23.62 3.97
C TYR A 46 -2.17 24.30 2.78
N ASP A 47 -1.88 25.56 2.51
CA ASP A 47 -2.44 26.33 1.40
C ASP A 47 -1.82 26.00 0.03
N ARG A 48 -0.75 25.18 -0.02
CA ARG A 48 -0.06 24.79 -1.24
C ARG A 48 -0.50 23.39 -1.73
N LEU A 49 -1.80 23.15 -1.79
CA LEU A 49 -2.36 21.82 -2.11
C LEU A 49 -1.95 21.32 -3.50
N ASP A 50 -2.02 22.15 -4.54
CA ASP A 50 -1.68 21.74 -5.91
C ASP A 50 -0.20 21.32 -6.03
N GLU A 51 0.69 22.05 -5.37
CA GLU A 51 2.11 21.73 -5.35
C GLU A 51 2.39 20.43 -4.58
N ARG A 52 1.69 20.21 -3.46
CA ARG A 52 1.77 18.95 -2.72
C ARG A 52 1.31 17.78 -3.56
N MET A 53 0.18 17.92 -4.27
CA MET A 53 -0.31 16.88 -5.17
C MET A 53 0.62 16.64 -6.37
N ALA A 54 1.34 17.67 -6.85
CA ALA A 54 2.38 17.48 -7.86
C ALA A 54 3.53 16.60 -7.36
N LEU A 55 3.96 16.79 -6.09
CA LEU A 55 4.98 15.94 -5.48
C LEU A 55 4.49 14.48 -5.28
N PHE A 56 3.22 14.26 -4.95
CA PHE A 56 2.65 12.92 -4.91
C PHE A 56 2.64 12.25 -6.29
N ARG A 57 2.35 13.00 -7.38
CA ARG A 57 2.45 12.48 -8.76
C ARG A 57 3.89 12.15 -9.15
N GLU A 58 4.87 12.87 -8.61
CA GLU A 58 6.29 12.53 -8.79
C GLU A 58 6.69 11.31 -7.97
N LEU A 59 6.13 11.14 -6.76
CA LEU A 59 6.46 10.07 -5.83
C LEU A 59 6.00 8.71 -6.34
N PHE A 60 4.73 8.60 -6.77
CA PHE A 60 4.13 7.34 -7.20
C PHE A 60 4.44 7.00 -8.66
N ALA A 61 4.42 5.70 -8.98
CA ALA A 61 4.50 5.24 -10.36
C ALA A 61 3.31 5.74 -11.20
N GLU A 62 2.14 5.82 -10.57
CA GLU A 62 0.90 6.34 -11.14
C GLU A 62 0.00 6.89 -10.05
N LEU A 63 -0.61 8.06 -10.29
CA LEU A 63 -1.64 8.64 -9.45
C LEU A 63 -2.73 9.22 -10.35
N GLY A 64 -3.88 8.56 -10.38
CA GLY A 64 -5.02 8.90 -11.24
C GLY A 64 -5.63 10.27 -10.92
N GLU A 65 -6.33 10.83 -11.91
CA GLU A 65 -7.01 12.12 -11.78
C GLU A 65 -8.07 12.10 -10.67
N GLY A 66 -8.34 13.25 -10.06
CA GLY A 66 -9.30 13.41 -8.98
C GLY A 66 -8.82 12.88 -7.63
N SER A 67 -7.60 12.34 -7.55
CA SER A 67 -7.05 11.79 -6.31
C SER A 67 -6.53 12.88 -5.38
N PHE A 68 -6.68 12.64 -4.07
CA PHE A 68 -6.20 13.53 -3.02
C PHE A 68 -5.63 12.74 -1.83
N ILE A 69 -4.49 13.17 -1.32
CA ILE A 69 -3.80 12.50 -0.20
C ILE A 69 -3.45 13.54 0.85
N GLU A 70 -3.92 13.30 2.08
CA GLU A 70 -3.60 14.12 3.23
C GLU A 70 -2.17 13.84 3.71
N ALA A 71 -1.51 14.90 4.17
CA ALA A 71 -0.25 14.77 4.91
C ALA A 71 -0.54 14.67 6.44
N PRO A 72 0.36 14.03 7.22
CA PRO A 72 1.58 13.37 6.78
C PRO A 72 1.33 12.01 6.11
N PHE A 73 2.21 11.64 5.20
CA PHE A 73 2.22 10.35 4.48
C PHE A 73 3.62 9.74 4.52
N ASN A 74 3.74 8.42 4.51
CA ASN A 74 5.03 7.72 4.43
C ASN A 74 4.97 6.51 3.50
N CYS A 75 6.10 6.14 2.92
CA CYS A 75 6.25 4.94 2.08
C CYS A 75 7.70 4.44 2.11
N ASP A 76 7.98 3.28 1.49
CA ASP A 76 9.35 2.80 1.29
C ASP A 76 9.98 3.37 0.02
N TYR A 77 9.28 3.35 -1.10
CA TYR A 77 9.77 3.84 -2.39
C TYR A 77 8.79 4.82 -3.05
N GLY A 78 7.49 4.58 -2.97
CA GLY A 78 6.45 5.26 -3.72
C GLY A 78 6.40 4.82 -5.19
N SER A 79 7.55 4.64 -5.82
CA SER A 79 7.68 4.24 -7.22
C SER A 79 7.13 2.84 -7.54
N ASN A 80 6.84 2.01 -6.54
CA ASN A 80 6.25 0.69 -6.72
C ASN A 80 4.73 0.70 -6.48
N THR A 81 4.14 1.88 -6.27
CA THR A 81 2.71 2.06 -6.01
C THR A 81 2.02 2.70 -7.22
N ARG A 82 0.92 2.09 -7.67
CA ARG A 82 0.02 2.56 -8.73
C ARG A 82 -1.36 2.78 -8.15
N ILE A 83 -1.92 3.95 -8.38
CA ILE A 83 -3.20 4.39 -7.82
C ILE A 83 -4.11 4.87 -8.95
N GLY A 84 -5.31 4.35 -8.99
CA GLY A 84 -6.35 4.74 -9.95
C GLY A 84 -6.93 6.13 -9.68
N ARG A 85 -8.07 6.43 -10.30
CA ARG A 85 -8.74 7.73 -10.23
C ARG A 85 -9.58 7.88 -8.97
N ASN A 86 -9.80 9.15 -8.56
CA ASN A 86 -10.65 9.50 -7.41
C ASN A 86 -10.24 8.79 -6.11
N PHE A 87 -8.95 8.58 -5.91
CA PHE A 87 -8.43 8.02 -4.67
C PHE A 87 -8.38 9.10 -3.58
N TYR A 88 -8.83 8.75 -2.39
CA TYR A 88 -8.67 9.59 -1.21
C TYR A 88 -7.94 8.83 -0.10
N ALA A 89 -6.87 9.41 0.43
CA ALA A 89 -6.25 8.92 1.66
C ALA A 89 -6.23 10.01 2.71
N ASN A 90 -6.74 9.66 3.90
CA ASN A 90 -6.66 10.50 5.08
C ASN A 90 -5.24 10.47 5.67
N MET A 91 -4.97 11.31 6.67
CA MET A 91 -3.66 11.51 7.28
C MET A 91 -3.03 10.23 7.85
N ASP A 92 -1.70 10.24 7.96
CA ASP A 92 -0.88 9.19 8.58
C ASP A 92 -0.93 7.82 7.86
N CYS A 93 -1.30 7.78 6.58
CA CYS A 93 -1.22 6.53 5.81
C CYS A 93 0.23 6.14 5.51
N ILE A 94 0.51 4.82 5.52
CA ILE A 94 1.85 4.26 5.33
C ILE A 94 1.80 3.14 4.28
N PHE A 95 2.55 3.28 3.19
CA PHE A 95 2.67 2.26 2.15
C PHE A 95 4.10 1.73 2.11
N LEU A 96 4.34 0.55 2.71
CA LEU A 96 5.63 -0.12 2.61
C LEU A 96 5.64 -0.92 1.30
N ASP A 97 6.04 -0.26 0.23
CA ASP A 97 5.94 -0.75 -1.14
C ASP A 97 7.26 -1.34 -1.67
N VAL A 98 7.87 -2.26 -0.93
CA VAL A 98 9.00 -3.05 -1.44
C VAL A 98 8.56 -3.99 -2.58
N ALA A 99 7.33 -4.49 -2.55
CA ALA A 99 6.67 -5.14 -3.68
C ALA A 99 5.54 -4.25 -4.20
N PRO A 100 5.02 -4.50 -5.43
CA PRO A 100 3.99 -3.67 -6.03
C PRO A 100 2.74 -3.52 -5.18
N ILE A 101 2.23 -2.28 -5.08
CA ILE A 101 0.91 -1.95 -4.56
C ILE A 101 0.07 -1.41 -5.73
N THR A 102 -1.08 -2.04 -5.98
CA THR A 102 -2.02 -1.59 -7.01
C THR A 102 -3.36 -1.27 -6.36
N ILE A 103 -3.87 -0.06 -6.59
CA ILE A 103 -5.14 0.43 -6.04
C ILE A 103 -6.02 0.87 -7.22
N GLY A 104 -7.26 0.40 -7.26
CA GLY A 104 -8.24 0.74 -8.29
C GLY A 104 -8.81 2.15 -8.18
N ASP A 105 -9.91 2.39 -8.88
CA ASP A 105 -10.62 3.68 -8.89
C ASP A 105 -11.57 3.82 -7.69
N ASN A 106 -11.87 5.08 -7.27
CA ASN A 106 -12.84 5.40 -6.22
C ASN A 106 -12.54 4.70 -4.87
N VAL A 107 -11.29 4.65 -4.47
CA VAL A 107 -10.89 4.02 -3.21
C VAL A 107 -10.69 5.08 -2.13
N PHE A 108 -11.26 4.85 -0.94
CA PHE A 108 -11.22 5.79 0.18
C PHE A 108 -10.54 5.14 1.39
N PHE A 109 -9.49 5.80 1.89
CA PHE A 109 -8.80 5.39 3.11
C PHE A 109 -9.09 6.34 4.26
N GLY A 110 -9.55 5.80 5.38
CA GLY A 110 -9.54 6.48 6.66
C GLY A 110 -8.10 6.75 7.16
N PRO A 111 -7.94 7.47 8.28
CA PRO A 111 -6.61 7.79 8.79
C PRO A 111 -5.84 6.54 9.20
N ARG A 112 -4.51 6.59 9.05
CA ARG A 112 -3.58 5.54 9.48
C ARG A 112 -3.81 4.19 8.84
N VAL A 113 -4.22 4.16 7.58
CA VAL A 113 -4.24 2.92 6.80
C VAL A 113 -2.80 2.53 6.46
N GLY A 114 -2.44 1.27 6.75
CA GLY A 114 -1.14 0.68 6.45
C GLY A 114 -1.25 -0.41 5.38
N LEU A 115 -0.50 -0.27 4.28
CA LEU A 115 -0.32 -1.31 3.28
C LEU A 115 1.12 -1.81 3.39
N TYR A 116 1.30 -3.05 3.85
CA TYR A 116 2.62 -3.58 4.16
C TYR A 116 2.92 -4.77 3.26
N THR A 117 3.74 -4.56 2.24
CA THR A 117 4.17 -5.63 1.33
C THR A 117 5.37 -6.44 1.85
N PRO A 118 6.28 -5.87 2.71
CA PRO A 118 7.46 -6.59 3.14
C PRO A 118 7.16 -7.67 4.17
N TYR A 119 8.01 -8.71 4.16
CA TYR A 119 8.12 -9.69 5.21
C TYR A 119 9.59 -10.07 5.44
N HIS A 120 9.90 -10.54 6.64
CA HIS A 120 11.22 -11.11 6.97
C HIS A 120 11.12 -12.61 7.22
N PRO A 121 12.19 -13.37 7.00
CA PRO A 121 12.27 -14.77 7.38
C PRO A 121 11.91 -14.98 8.86
N ILE A 122 11.09 -15.99 9.14
CA ILE A 122 10.71 -16.34 10.51
C ILE A 122 11.91 -16.87 11.28
N ASP A 123 12.75 -17.67 10.61
CA ASP A 123 14.00 -18.14 11.19
C ASP A 123 14.96 -16.99 11.50
N ALA A 124 15.46 -16.97 12.72
CA ALA A 124 16.27 -15.86 13.22
C ALA A 124 17.67 -15.80 12.57
N GLU A 125 18.27 -16.94 12.25
CA GLU A 125 19.60 -16.98 11.62
C GLU A 125 19.53 -16.37 10.22
N VAL A 126 18.54 -16.79 9.41
CA VAL A 126 18.32 -16.26 8.07
C VAL A 126 17.93 -14.78 8.10
N ARG A 127 17.06 -14.38 9.05
CA ARG A 127 16.67 -12.97 9.21
C ARG A 127 17.86 -12.07 9.57
N ASN A 128 18.79 -12.56 10.38
CA ASN A 128 19.99 -11.81 10.78
C ASN A 128 21.00 -11.61 9.64
N GLU A 129 20.84 -12.30 8.52
CA GLU A 129 21.59 -12.04 7.27
C GLU A 129 21.03 -10.82 6.51
N ALA A 130 20.11 -10.06 7.12
CA ALA A 130 19.44 -8.89 6.55
C ALA A 130 18.62 -9.18 5.28
N MET A 131 18.13 -10.43 5.16
CA MET A 131 17.26 -10.84 4.06
C MET A 131 15.84 -10.33 4.30
N GLU A 132 15.24 -9.84 3.24
CA GLU A 132 13.87 -9.33 3.18
C GLU A 132 13.18 -9.84 1.93
N GLY A 133 11.88 -10.01 1.98
CA GLY A 133 11.04 -10.33 0.82
C GLY A 133 9.81 -9.45 0.80
N GLY A 134 9.11 -9.42 -0.32
CA GLY A 134 7.86 -8.68 -0.47
C GLY A 134 6.84 -9.46 -1.28
N LEU A 135 5.56 -9.33 -0.90
CA LEU A 135 4.44 -9.86 -1.68
C LEU A 135 3.50 -8.72 -2.06
N PRO A 136 3.02 -8.66 -3.32
CA PRO A 136 2.22 -7.56 -3.81
C PRO A 136 0.89 -7.46 -3.08
N ILE A 137 0.36 -6.23 -2.95
CA ILE A 137 -0.99 -5.95 -2.48
C ILE A 137 -1.81 -5.41 -3.65
N THR A 138 -3.00 -5.98 -3.86
CA THR A 138 -3.94 -5.50 -4.87
C THR A 138 -5.26 -5.13 -4.21
N ILE A 139 -5.75 -3.91 -4.49
CA ILE A 139 -7.04 -3.40 -4.03
C ILE A 139 -7.85 -3.02 -5.26
N GLY A 140 -9.04 -3.57 -5.39
CA GLY A 140 -9.98 -3.28 -6.46
C GLY A 140 -10.55 -1.86 -6.41
N SER A 141 -11.59 -1.62 -7.16
CA SER A 141 -12.29 -0.32 -7.23
C SER A 141 -13.45 -0.26 -6.23
N ASP A 142 -13.90 0.97 -5.91
CA ASP A 142 -15.04 1.22 -5.03
C ASP A 142 -14.87 0.65 -3.62
N VAL A 143 -13.67 0.75 -3.06
CA VAL A 143 -13.32 0.17 -1.75
C VAL A 143 -13.19 1.27 -0.70
N TRP A 144 -13.78 1.04 0.48
CA TRP A 144 -13.63 1.92 1.63
C TRP A 144 -12.97 1.22 2.81
N PHE A 145 -11.87 1.81 3.30
CA PHE A 145 -11.21 1.40 4.55
C PHE A 145 -11.54 2.38 5.67
N GLY A 146 -12.02 1.88 6.78
CA GLY A 146 -12.05 2.61 8.04
C GLY A 146 -10.63 2.94 8.54
N GLY A 147 -10.53 3.80 9.55
CA GLY A 147 -9.23 4.18 10.11
C GLY A 147 -8.49 3.01 10.77
N ASN A 148 -7.15 3.09 10.78
CA ASN A 148 -6.25 2.08 11.38
C ASN A 148 -6.39 0.67 10.78
N VAL A 149 -6.79 0.54 9.52
CA VAL A 149 -6.77 -0.74 8.81
C VAL A 149 -5.34 -1.06 8.37
N ILE A 150 -4.92 -2.31 8.57
CA ILE A 150 -3.64 -2.84 8.10
C ILE A 150 -3.92 -3.94 7.08
N VAL A 151 -3.23 -3.89 5.93
CA VAL A 151 -3.23 -4.94 4.92
C VAL A 151 -1.86 -5.61 4.92
N CYS A 152 -1.85 -6.94 5.11
CA CYS A 152 -0.63 -7.74 5.15
C CYS A 152 -0.13 -8.14 3.76
N PRO A 153 1.12 -8.62 3.65
CA PRO A 153 1.73 -9.00 2.38
C PRO A 153 0.91 -10.03 1.61
N GLY A 154 0.82 -9.86 0.28
CA GLY A 154 0.21 -10.83 -0.63
C GLY A 154 -1.32 -10.82 -0.69
N VAL A 155 -1.97 -9.86 -0.04
CA VAL A 155 -3.44 -9.79 0.02
C VAL A 155 -4.02 -9.14 -1.23
N THR A 156 -5.09 -9.75 -1.74
CA THR A 156 -5.97 -9.17 -2.76
C THR A 156 -7.33 -8.84 -2.16
N ILE A 157 -7.80 -7.60 -2.35
CA ILE A 157 -9.14 -7.13 -1.97
C ILE A 157 -9.91 -6.83 -3.26
N GLY A 158 -11.07 -7.43 -3.42
CA GLY A 158 -11.92 -7.26 -4.60
C GLY A 158 -12.57 -5.87 -4.69
N ASP A 159 -13.47 -5.72 -5.65
CA ASP A 159 -14.23 -4.48 -5.86
C ASP A 159 -15.43 -4.38 -4.91
N ASP A 160 -15.89 -3.15 -4.65
CA ASP A 160 -17.06 -2.87 -3.81
C ASP A 160 -16.93 -3.54 -2.43
N VAL A 161 -15.88 -3.16 -1.68
CA VAL A 161 -15.57 -3.74 -0.38
C VAL A 161 -15.50 -2.66 0.69
N VAL A 162 -16.04 -2.95 1.86
CA VAL A 162 -15.90 -2.11 3.06
C VAL A 162 -15.09 -2.87 4.11
N ILE A 163 -13.97 -2.28 4.53
CA ILE A 163 -13.15 -2.80 5.62
C ILE A 163 -13.34 -1.92 6.86
N GLY A 164 -13.90 -2.48 7.92
CA GLY A 164 -14.15 -1.75 9.17
C GLY A 164 -12.87 -1.33 9.88
N ALA A 165 -12.95 -0.20 10.63
CA ALA A 165 -11.82 0.37 11.34
C ALA A 165 -11.13 -0.62 12.30
N GLY A 166 -9.79 -0.50 12.42
CA GLY A 166 -8.97 -1.34 13.30
C GLY A 166 -8.76 -2.77 12.79
N SER A 167 -9.16 -3.09 11.55
CA SER A 167 -9.02 -4.43 10.98
C SER A 167 -7.59 -4.72 10.55
N VAL A 168 -7.18 -6.00 10.67
CA VAL A 168 -5.92 -6.52 10.13
C VAL A 168 -6.24 -7.58 9.07
N VAL A 169 -6.07 -7.20 7.81
CA VAL A 169 -6.40 -8.04 6.65
C VAL A 169 -5.22 -8.95 6.34
N THR A 170 -5.37 -10.23 6.64
CA THR A 170 -4.33 -11.27 6.49
C THR A 170 -4.64 -12.30 5.39
N LYS A 171 -5.76 -12.16 4.72
CA LYS A 171 -6.23 -13.04 3.65
C LYS A 171 -7.06 -12.23 2.66
N ASP A 172 -7.20 -12.72 1.46
CA ASP A 172 -8.01 -12.13 0.40
C ASP A 172 -9.45 -11.87 0.85
N ILE A 173 -10.01 -10.77 0.39
CA ILE A 173 -11.40 -10.37 0.62
C ILE A 173 -12.12 -10.36 -0.74
N PRO A 174 -13.18 -11.14 -0.89
CA PRO A 174 -13.96 -11.16 -2.13
C PRO A 174 -14.72 -9.85 -2.35
N SER A 175 -15.03 -9.56 -3.61
CA SER A 175 -15.86 -8.40 -3.99
C SER A 175 -17.24 -8.42 -3.30
N HIS A 176 -17.88 -7.26 -3.23
CA HIS A 176 -19.22 -7.04 -2.65
C HIS A 176 -19.34 -7.44 -1.17
N SER A 177 -18.29 -7.14 -0.38
CA SER A 177 -18.19 -7.64 1.00
C SER A 177 -18.00 -6.53 2.03
N VAL A 178 -18.56 -6.75 3.22
CA VAL A 178 -18.20 -6.05 4.44
C VAL A 178 -17.34 -6.97 5.31
N ALA A 179 -16.11 -6.54 5.62
CA ALA A 179 -15.17 -7.32 6.43
C ALA A 179 -14.62 -6.50 7.61
N VAL A 180 -14.43 -7.13 8.76
CA VAL A 180 -13.98 -6.45 9.99
C VAL A 180 -13.11 -7.35 10.86
N GLY A 181 -12.36 -6.76 11.75
CA GLY A 181 -11.71 -7.42 12.88
C GLY A 181 -10.23 -7.71 12.71
N ASN A 182 -9.64 -8.29 13.75
CA ASN A 182 -8.25 -8.77 13.78
C ASN A 182 -8.22 -10.22 14.32
N PRO A 183 -7.96 -11.22 13.45
CA PRO A 183 -7.79 -11.09 11.99
C PRO A 183 -9.12 -10.72 11.29
N CYS A 184 -9.04 -9.95 10.20
CA CYS A 184 -10.19 -9.50 9.42
C CYS A 184 -10.95 -10.68 8.80
N ARG A 185 -12.28 -10.63 8.86
CA ARG A 185 -13.19 -11.64 8.28
C ARG A 185 -14.38 -10.98 7.62
N VAL A 186 -14.83 -11.53 6.51
CA VAL A 186 -16.11 -11.17 5.90
C VAL A 186 -17.22 -11.50 6.89
N ILE A 187 -18.06 -10.53 7.16
CA ILE A 187 -19.22 -10.67 8.07
C ILE A 187 -20.55 -10.68 7.32
N ARG A 188 -20.60 -10.14 6.11
CA ARG A 188 -21.75 -10.15 5.22
C ARG A 188 -21.41 -9.65 3.83
N GLU A 189 -22.30 -9.88 2.89
CA GLU A 189 -22.30 -9.24 1.58
C GLU A 189 -22.94 -7.84 1.65
N ILE A 190 -22.56 -6.97 0.70
CA ILE A 190 -23.22 -5.68 0.44
C ILE A 190 -24.47 -5.97 -0.39
N GLY A 191 -25.62 -5.37 -0.03
CA GLY A 191 -26.89 -5.64 -0.67
C GLY A 191 -27.79 -4.40 -0.80
N GLU A 192 -29.00 -4.58 -1.37
CA GLU A 192 -29.94 -3.50 -1.66
C GLU A 192 -30.28 -2.63 -0.44
N ARG A 193 -30.44 -3.22 0.75
CA ARG A 193 -30.70 -2.49 2.00
C ARG A 193 -29.61 -1.46 2.36
N ASP A 194 -28.37 -1.68 1.90
CA ASP A 194 -27.27 -0.74 2.16
C ASP A 194 -27.45 0.53 1.33
N ARG A 195 -28.06 0.43 0.15
CA ARG A 195 -28.45 1.57 -0.69
C ARG A 195 -29.69 2.28 -0.12
N GLU A 196 -30.71 1.51 0.24
CA GLU A 196 -31.98 2.05 0.74
C GLU A 196 -31.83 2.86 2.03
N TYR A 197 -30.89 2.51 2.89
CA TYR A 197 -30.64 3.25 4.13
C TYR A 197 -30.17 4.70 3.90
N TRP A 198 -29.57 5.00 2.74
CA TRP A 198 -29.00 6.32 2.42
C TRP A 198 -29.83 7.11 1.41
N GLN A 199 -30.92 6.60 0.93
CA GLN A 199 -31.89 7.27 0.03
C GLN A 199 -33.15 7.73 0.78
#